data_18e819c283fd1886ad32eb434ebe1091
#
_entry.id   18e819c283fd1886ad32eb434ebe1091
#
_cell.length_a   1.000
_cell.length_b   1.000
_cell.length_c   1.000
_cell.angle_alpha   90.00
_cell.angle_beta   90.00
_cell.angle_gamma   90.00
#
_symmetry.space_group_name_H-M   'P 1'
#
loop_
_entity.id
_entity.type
_entity.pdbx_description
1 polymer ?
#
loop_
_entity_poly.entity_id
_entity_poly.type
_entity_poly.pdbx_seq_one_letter_code
_entity_poly.pdbx_strand_id
1 'polypeptide(L)'
;MRIHVSFIDRVGITQEVLALLGGRNLNLDAVEMVPPNVYIDAPTLSPEVLEELRDALFSVRGVQAVTVVDILPGQRRHLQLDALLAAMTDPVLALDSAGNVLLANPALIALYGREPAGESVAELFADPALLDALLEHGFRLPLREITVNGQTLLLDATPITDAGALLTLYQPNRIGERLSALHHDHAEGFDALLGESPAIRTLKARAQRVAALDAPLLIQGETGTGKEL
;
A
#
# COMPACT_ATOMS: atom_id res chain seq x y z
N MET A 1 16.00 -20.15 -17.42
CA MET A 1 15.30 -20.68 -16.20
C MET A 1 15.72 -19.87 -15.00
N ARG A 2 14.92 -19.93 -13.94
CA ARG A 2 15.26 -19.36 -12.62
C ARG A 2 15.56 -20.47 -11.65
N ILE A 3 16.67 -20.35 -10.94
CA ILE A 3 17.10 -21.34 -9.97
C ILE A 3 17.33 -20.71 -8.61
N HIS A 4 17.08 -21.47 -7.58
CA HIS A 4 17.37 -21.17 -6.20
C HIS A 4 18.42 -22.17 -5.69
N VAL A 5 19.48 -21.65 -5.11
CA VAL A 5 20.53 -22.43 -4.47
C VAL A 5 20.56 -22.06 -2.99
N SER A 6 20.29 -23.03 -2.12
CA SER A 6 20.44 -22.87 -0.68
C SER A 6 21.77 -23.45 -0.20
N PHE A 7 22.36 -22.80 0.80
CA PHE A 7 23.67 -23.20 1.31
C PHE A 7 23.85 -22.85 2.78
N ILE A 8 24.82 -23.47 3.44
CA ILE A 8 25.31 -23.01 4.74
C ILE A 8 26.19 -21.78 4.47
N ASP A 9 25.81 -20.64 5.06
CA ASP A 9 26.50 -19.37 4.81
C ASP A 9 27.97 -19.44 5.24
N ARG A 10 28.86 -19.06 4.33
CA ARG A 10 30.31 -18.92 4.54
C ARG A 10 30.88 -17.93 3.53
N VAL A 11 32.01 -17.36 3.90
CA VAL A 11 32.74 -16.44 3.01
C VAL A 11 33.10 -17.13 1.69
N GLY A 12 32.75 -16.49 0.58
CA GLY A 12 33.08 -16.91 -0.77
C GLY A 12 32.13 -17.90 -1.42
N ILE A 13 31.14 -18.48 -0.71
CA ILE A 13 30.25 -19.51 -1.29
C ILE A 13 29.47 -18.99 -2.49
N THR A 14 28.96 -17.77 -2.42
CA THR A 14 28.24 -17.15 -3.55
C THR A 14 29.12 -16.97 -4.77
N GLN A 15 30.37 -16.55 -4.56
CA GLN A 15 31.35 -16.43 -5.65
C GLN A 15 31.62 -17.76 -6.31
N GLU A 16 31.77 -18.83 -5.54
CA GLU A 16 31.98 -20.20 -6.07
C GLU A 16 30.78 -20.66 -6.90
N VAL A 17 29.56 -20.45 -6.39
CA VAL A 17 28.33 -20.78 -7.11
C VAL A 17 28.22 -20.00 -8.42
N LEU A 18 28.44 -18.68 -8.40
CA LEU A 18 28.36 -17.84 -9.60
C LEU A 18 29.48 -18.14 -10.60
N ALA A 19 30.66 -18.49 -10.13
CA ALA A 19 31.78 -18.89 -11.02
C ALA A 19 31.48 -20.16 -11.85
N LEU A 20 30.74 -21.11 -11.26
CA LEU A 20 30.32 -22.30 -12.00
C LEU A 20 29.35 -21.98 -13.14
N LEU A 21 28.46 -21.02 -12.92
CA LEU A 21 27.51 -20.54 -13.95
C LEU A 21 28.24 -19.76 -15.03
N GLY A 22 29.11 -18.83 -14.63
CA GLY A 22 29.91 -18.01 -15.56
C GLY A 22 30.87 -18.85 -16.40
N GLY A 23 31.46 -19.90 -15.82
CA GLY A 23 32.34 -20.84 -16.54
C GLY A 23 31.64 -21.63 -17.66
N ARG A 24 30.30 -21.62 -17.70
CA ARG A 24 29.51 -22.27 -18.76
C ARG A 24 28.89 -21.26 -19.74
N ASN A 25 29.36 -20.02 -19.76
CA ASN A 25 28.87 -18.94 -20.63
C ASN A 25 27.33 -18.68 -20.50
N LEU A 26 26.77 -18.93 -19.31
CA LEU A 26 25.37 -18.61 -19.03
C LEU A 26 25.23 -17.10 -18.80
N ASN A 27 24.31 -16.48 -19.53
CA ASN A 27 23.92 -15.12 -19.26
C ASN A 27 23.04 -15.08 -18.00
N LEU A 28 23.39 -14.23 -17.05
CA LEU A 28 22.63 -14.02 -15.81
C LEU A 28 21.93 -12.68 -15.89
N ASP A 29 20.61 -12.68 -16.00
CA ASP A 29 19.82 -11.44 -16.07
C ASP A 29 19.61 -10.83 -14.68
N ALA A 30 19.52 -11.67 -13.64
CA ALA A 30 19.42 -11.22 -12.27
C ALA A 30 20.04 -12.22 -11.29
N VAL A 31 20.62 -11.68 -10.21
CA VAL A 31 21.09 -12.43 -9.05
C VAL A 31 20.60 -11.77 -7.79
N GLU A 32 19.79 -12.45 -7.00
CA GLU A 32 19.27 -11.94 -5.73
C GLU A 32 19.83 -12.77 -4.57
N MET A 33 20.38 -12.06 -3.59
CA MET A 33 20.95 -12.64 -2.38
C MET A 33 19.99 -12.47 -1.22
N VAL A 34 19.56 -13.57 -0.66
CA VAL A 34 18.78 -13.63 0.59
C VAL A 34 19.42 -14.71 1.48
N PRO A 35 20.54 -14.40 2.15
CA PRO A 35 21.28 -15.41 2.90
C PRO A 35 20.38 -16.26 3.83
N PRO A 36 20.52 -17.58 3.88
CA PRO A 36 21.55 -18.42 3.22
C PRO A 36 21.14 -18.91 1.81
N ASN A 37 20.52 -18.08 1.01
CA ASN A 37 20.00 -18.44 -0.31
C ASN A 37 20.52 -17.47 -1.38
N VAL A 38 20.71 -17.97 -2.59
CA VAL A 38 20.89 -17.17 -3.81
C VAL A 38 19.88 -17.60 -4.85
N TYR A 39 19.28 -16.61 -5.51
CA TYR A 39 18.31 -16.78 -6.59
C TYR A 39 18.91 -16.19 -7.86
N ILE A 40 18.82 -16.93 -8.96
CA ILE A 40 19.51 -16.60 -10.19
C ILE A 40 18.52 -16.73 -11.34
N ASP A 41 18.39 -15.67 -12.14
CA ASP A 41 17.69 -15.72 -13.42
C ASP A 41 18.72 -15.89 -14.54
N ALA A 42 18.68 -17.05 -15.18
CA ALA A 42 19.55 -17.42 -16.30
C ALA A 42 18.67 -17.88 -17.48
N PRO A 43 18.24 -16.96 -18.36
CA PRO A 43 17.31 -17.28 -19.46
C PRO A 43 17.84 -18.37 -20.40
N THR A 44 19.14 -18.41 -20.59
CA THR A 44 19.82 -19.39 -21.44
C THR A 44 20.03 -20.78 -20.81
N LEU A 45 19.71 -20.93 -19.51
CA LEU A 45 19.81 -22.19 -18.82
C LEU A 45 18.67 -23.12 -19.24
N SER A 46 19.00 -24.26 -19.86
CA SER A 46 18.05 -25.33 -20.19
C SER A 46 17.98 -26.38 -19.07
N PRO A 47 16.95 -27.24 -19.05
CA PRO A 47 16.85 -28.32 -18.07
C PRO A 47 18.04 -29.29 -18.13
N GLU A 48 18.52 -29.58 -19.35
CA GLU A 48 19.65 -30.51 -19.55
C GLU A 48 20.94 -29.91 -18.97
N VAL A 49 21.21 -28.63 -19.23
CA VAL A 49 22.38 -27.92 -18.67
C VAL A 49 22.26 -27.79 -17.16
N LEU A 50 21.04 -27.64 -16.62
CA LEU A 50 20.82 -27.60 -15.17
C LEU A 50 21.18 -28.93 -14.52
N GLU A 51 20.81 -30.06 -15.10
CA GLU A 51 21.16 -31.38 -14.54
C GLU A 51 22.69 -31.60 -14.48
N GLU A 52 23.40 -31.21 -15.56
CA GLU A 52 24.87 -31.25 -15.56
C GLU A 52 25.50 -30.27 -14.56
N LEU A 53 24.89 -29.10 -14.39
CA LEU A 53 25.34 -28.08 -13.44
C LEU A 53 25.06 -28.46 -12.01
N ARG A 54 24.00 -29.24 -11.76
CA ARG A 54 23.55 -29.64 -10.44
C ARG A 54 24.63 -30.39 -9.69
N ASP A 55 25.29 -31.34 -10.34
CA ASP A 55 26.39 -32.11 -9.72
C ASP A 55 27.57 -31.21 -9.37
N ALA A 56 27.90 -30.27 -10.25
CA ALA A 56 28.95 -29.29 -9.99
C ALA A 56 28.57 -28.34 -8.83
N LEU A 57 27.33 -27.88 -8.75
CA LEU A 57 26.86 -27.07 -7.64
C LEU A 57 26.86 -27.80 -6.30
N PHE A 58 26.47 -29.07 -6.28
CA PHE A 58 26.57 -29.89 -5.07
C PHE A 58 28.01 -30.22 -4.65
N SER A 59 28.98 -30.13 -5.57
CA SER A 59 30.40 -30.25 -5.22
C SER A 59 30.94 -29.05 -4.43
N VAL A 60 30.26 -27.90 -4.50
CA VAL A 60 30.58 -26.71 -3.69
C VAL A 60 30.23 -27.02 -2.23
N ARG A 61 31.26 -27.01 -1.36
CA ARG A 61 31.05 -27.31 0.06
C ARG A 61 30.08 -26.33 0.71
N GLY A 62 28.99 -26.86 1.20
CA GLY A 62 27.95 -26.07 1.91
C GLY A 62 26.66 -25.87 1.11
N VAL A 63 26.63 -26.18 -0.19
CA VAL A 63 25.38 -26.22 -0.96
C VAL A 63 24.50 -27.37 -0.45
N GLN A 64 23.24 -27.05 -0.18
CA GLN A 64 22.26 -27.96 0.41
C GLN A 64 21.17 -28.34 -0.58
N ALA A 65 20.70 -27.39 -1.38
CA ALA A 65 19.67 -27.67 -2.38
C ALA A 65 19.82 -26.77 -3.61
N VAL A 66 19.40 -27.30 -4.75
CA VAL A 66 19.25 -26.57 -6.02
C VAL A 66 17.87 -26.87 -6.57
N THR A 67 17.03 -25.84 -6.66
CA THR A 67 15.63 -25.96 -7.09
C THR A 67 15.31 -24.97 -8.18
N VAL A 68 14.38 -25.30 -9.07
CA VAL A 68 13.81 -24.37 -10.04
C VAL A 68 12.71 -23.56 -9.36
N VAL A 69 12.67 -22.27 -9.63
CA VAL A 69 11.65 -21.35 -9.12
C VAL A 69 11.01 -20.58 -10.26
N ASP A 70 9.74 -20.28 -10.12
CA ASP A 70 8.99 -19.52 -11.15
C ASP A 70 9.31 -18.03 -11.11
N ILE A 71 9.54 -17.50 -9.90
CA ILE A 71 9.65 -16.06 -9.63
C ILE A 71 10.76 -15.81 -8.61
N LEU A 72 11.58 -14.78 -8.85
CA LEU A 72 12.58 -14.32 -7.89
C LEU A 72 11.91 -13.62 -6.69
N PRO A 73 12.54 -13.63 -5.49
CA PRO A 73 11.98 -12.98 -4.29
C PRO A 73 11.66 -11.51 -4.48
N GLY A 74 12.52 -10.74 -5.15
CA GLY A 74 12.28 -9.32 -5.45
C GLY A 74 11.10 -9.12 -6.38
N GLN A 75 11.01 -9.91 -7.45
CA GLN A 75 9.86 -9.89 -8.36
C GLN A 75 8.56 -10.26 -7.63
N ARG A 76 8.60 -11.28 -6.75
CA ARG A 76 7.43 -11.67 -5.94
C ARG A 76 6.99 -10.52 -5.04
N ARG A 77 7.96 -9.85 -4.38
CA ARG A 77 7.67 -8.70 -3.51
C ARG A 77 7.05 -7.57 -4.30
N HIS A 78 7.56 -7.28 -5.50
CA HIS A 78 7.05 -6.24 -6.38
C HIS A 78 5.59 -6.53 -6.78
N LEU A 79 5.31 -7.73 -7.27
CA LEU A 79 3.95 -8.15 -7.62
C LEU A 79 2.98 -8.10 -6.41
N GLN A 80 3.44 -8.44 -5.21
CA GLN A 80 2.63 -8.33 -4.00
C GLN A 80 2.31 -6.87 -3.65
N LEU A 81 3.29 -5.97 -3.77
CA LEU A 81 3.07 -4.53 -3.55
C LEU A 81 2.11 -3.95 -4.59
N ASP A 82 2.27 -4.30 -5.87
CA ASP A 82 1.38 -3.87 -6.94
C ASP A 82 -0.05 -4.36 -6.69
N ALA A 83 -0.21 -5.62 -6.28
CA ALA A 83 -1.52 -6.17 -5.95
C ALA A 83 -2.17 -5.48 -4.74
N LEU A 84 -1.39 -5.14 -3.71
CA LEU A 84 -1.88 -4.39 -2.56
C LEU A 84 -2.31 -2.98 -2.96
N LEU A 85 -1.52 -2.27 -3.75
CA LEU A 85 -1.86 -0.94 -4.27
C LEU A 85 -3.10 -0.98 -5.17
N ALA A 86 -3.22 -2.02 -6.00
CA ALA A 86 -4.39 -2.21 -6.85
C ALA A 86 -5.68 -2.52 -6.08
N ALA A 87 -5.57 -3.16 -4.91
CA ALA A 87 -6.71 -3.44 -4.05
C ALA A 87 -7.19 -2.22 -3.24
N MET A 88 -6.37 -1.16 -3.16
CA MET A 88 -6.76 0.07 -2.46
C MET A 88 -7.77 0.86 -3.29
N THR A 89 -8.91 1.18 -2.70
CA THR A 89 -9.99 1.94 -3.34
C THR A 89 -9.79 3.46 -3.25
N ASP A 90 -9.04 3.92 -2.24
CA ASP A 90 -8.72 5.33 -2.11
C ASP A 90 -7.52 5.66 -3.01
N PRO A 91 -7.52 6.82 -3.70
CA PRO A 91 -6.37 7.25 -4.48
C PRO A 91 -5.13 7.45 -3.60
N VAL A 92 -4.03 6.84 -3.98
CA VAL A 92 -2.76 6.88 -3.24
C VAL A 92 -1.62 7.14 -4.20
N LEU A 93 -0.67 7.98 -3.76
CA LEU A 93 0.59 8.22 -4.46
C LEU A 93 1.76 8.28 -3.48
N ALA A 94 2.93 7.84 -3.94
CA ALA A 94 4.17 8.00 -3.21
C ALA A 94 5.01 9.10 -3.87
N LEU A 95 5.63 9.93 -3.02
CA LEU A 95 6.54 11.00 -3.42
C LEU A 95 7.98 10.66 -3.03
N ASP A 96 8.93 11.14 -3.83
CA ASP A 96 10.34 11.20 -3.43
C ASP A 96 10.59 12.37 -2.45
N SER A 97 11.83 12.49 -2.00
CA SER A 97 12.26 13.56 -1.09
C SER A 97 12.23 14.96 -1.73
N ALA A 98 12.09 15.07 -3.03
CA ALA A 98 11.93 16.33 -3.76
C ALA A 98 10.45 16.68 -4.03
N GLY A 99 9.52 15.79 -3.70
CA GLY A 99 8.09 15.98 -3.94
C GLY A 99 7.62 15.57 -5.33
N ASN A 100 8.41 14.77 -6.06
CA ASN A 100 7.98 14.20 -7.32
C ASN A 100 7.27 12.86 -7.11
N VAL A 101 6.28 12.56 -7.93
CA VAL A 101 5.51 11.32 -7.87
C VAL A 101 6.37 10.15 -8.33
N LEU A 102 6.63 9.21 -7.42
CA LEU A 102 7.33 7.95 -7.72
C LEU A 102 6.38 6.90 -8.28
N LEU A 103 5.20 6.79 -7.69
CA LEU A 103 4.18 5.83 -8.11
C LEU A 103 2.78 6.33 -7.72
N ALA A 104 1.78 5.82 -8.42
CA ALA A 104 0.37 6.06 -8.17
C ALA A 104 -0.39 4.74 -8.26
N ASN A 105 -1.39 4.56 -7.40
CA ASN A 105 -2.25 3.38 -7.50
C ASN A 105 -3.30 3.55 -8.62
N PRO A 106 -3.95 2.46 -9.08
CA PRO A 106 -4.97 2.53 -10.12
C PRO A 106 -6.13 3.48 -9.81
N ALA A 107 -6.48 3.67 -8.54
CA ALA A 107 -7.53 4.61 -8.14
C ALA A 107 -7.13 6.06 -8.42
N LEU A 108 -5.87 6.44 -8.18
CA LEU A 108 -5.37 7.77 -8.52
C LEU A 108 -5.27 7.96 -10.05
N ILE A 109 -4.76 6.95 -10.76
CA ILE A 109 -4.67 6.97 -12.22
C ILE A 109 -6.06 7.15 -12.84
N ALA A 110 -7.07 6.45 -12.33
CA ALA A 110 -8.46 6.60 -12.78
C ALA A 110 -9.01 8.01 -12.50
N LEU A 111 -8.65 8.62 -11.36
CA LEU A 111 -9.06 9.97 -10.98
C LEU A 111 -8.48 11.02 -11.94
N TYR A 112 -7.23 10.87 -12.36
CA TYR A 112 -6.54 11.80 -13.26
C TYR A 112 -6.70 11.44 -14.75
N GLY A 113 -7.06 10.20 -15.08
CA GLY A 113 -7.14 9.70 -16.44
C GLY A 113 -5.79 9.44 -17.10
N ARG A 114 -4.68 9.54 -16.35
CA ARG A 114 -3.29 9.32 -16.81
C ARG A 114 -2.39 8.96 -15.63
N GLU A 115 -1.25 8.36 -15.92
CA GLU A 115 -0.21 8.09 -14.94
C GLU A 115 0.62 9.35 -14.65
N PRO A 116 0.73 9.80 -13.39
CA PRO A 116 1.44 11.02 -13.03
C PRO A 116 2.91 10.79 -12.63
N ALA A 117 3.49 9.63 -12.88
CA ALA A 117 4.86 9.30 -12.45
C ALA A 117 5.88 10.32 -13.00
N GLY A 118 6.75 10.81 -12.13
CA GLY A 118 7.77 11.80 -12.43
C GLY A 118 7.31 13.26 -12.38
N GLU A 119 6.01 13.52 -12.20
CA GLU A 119 5.49 14.89 -12.08
C GLU A 119 5.69 15.41 -10.64
N SER A 120 5.87 16.73 -10.51
CA SER A 120 5.86 17.36 -9.20
C SER A 120 4.44 17.35 -8.60
N VAL A 121 4.34 17.13 -7.29
CA VAL A 121 3.07 17.22 -6.56
C VAL A 121 2.41 18.59 -6.70
N ALA A 122 3.22 19.66 -6.83
CA ALA A 122 2.74 21.02 -7.07
C ALA A 122 2.02 21.16 -8.42
N GLU A 123 2.55 20.53 -9.46
CA GLU A 123 1.95 20.51 -10.80
C GLU A 123 0.71 19.63 -10.84
N LEU A 124 0.81 18.44 -10.23
CA LEU A 124 -0.28 17.45 -10.20
C LEU A 124 -1.55 18.03 -9.55
N PHE A 125 -1.42 18.74 -8.45
CA PHE A 125 -2.55 19.35 -7.73
C PHE A 125 -2.79 20.82 -8.10
N ALA A 126 -1.98 21.39 -9.00
CA ALA A 126 -2.00 22.82 -9.35
C ALA A 126 -1.90 23.74 -8.09
N ASP A 127 -1.15 23.30 -7.09
CA ASP A 127 -0.96 23.96 -5.81
C ASP A 127 0.53 24.01 -5.41
N PRO A 128 1.27 25.04 -5.81
CA PRO A 128 2.67 25.21 -5.43
C PRO A 128 2.88 25.27 -3.92
N ALA A 129 1.93 25.86 -3.17
CA ALA A 129 2.02 25.96 -1.72
C ALA A 129 1.90 24.61 -1.01
N LEU A 130 1.37 23.60 -1.67
CA LEU A 130 1.33 22.23 -1.15
C LEU A 130 2.74 21.63 -1.08
N LEU A 131 3.53 21.78 -2.13
CA LEU A 131 4.92 21.29 -2.16
C LEU A 131 5.77 21.98 -1.09
N ASP A 132 5.69 23.32 -1.01
CA ASP A 132 6.42 24.09 -0.01
C ASP A 132 6.08 23.63 1.41
N ALA A 133 4.79 23.46 1.71
CA ALA A 133 4.33 22.99 3.00
C ALA A 133 4.79 21.53 3.31
N LEU A 134 4.78 20.65 2.32
CA LEU A 134 5.29 19.28 2.48
C LEU A 134 6.77 19.27 2.84
N LEU A 135 7.59 20.05 2.13
CA LEU A 135 9.03 20.13 2.37
C LEU A 135 9.36 20.80 3.70
N GLU A 136 8.69 21.92 4.04
CA GLU A 136 8.91 22.65 5.28
C GLU A 136 8.57 21.82 6.52
N HIS A 137 7.51 21.00 6.46
CA HIS A 137 7.06 20.20 7.58
C HIS A 137 7.54 18.73 7.53
N GLY A 138 8.54 18.43 6.70
CA GLY A 138 9.09 17.07 6.58
C GLY A 138 8.04 16.05 6.16
N PHE A 139 7.19 16.42 5.21
CA PHE A 139 6.08 15.63 4.67
C PHE A 139 4.99 15.29 5.70
N ARG A 140 4.88 16.03 6.80
CA ARG A 140 3.79 15.91 7.77
C ARG A 140 2.85 17.09 7.60
N LEU A 141 1.68 16.84 7.06
CA LEU A 141 0.65 17.88 6.97
C LEU A 141 -0.58 17.44 7.76
N PRO A 142 -1.29 18.40 8.39
CA PRO A 142 -2.64 18.14 8.84
C PRO A 142 -3.53 17.85 7.62
N LEU A 143 -4.60 17.12 7.85
CA LEU A 143 -5.59 16.80 6.82
C LEU A 143 -6.00 18.11 6.09
N ARG A 144 -5.81 18.13 4.78
CA ARG A 144 -6.01 19.32 3.94
C ARG A 144 -7.03 19.05 2.84
N GLU A 145 -7.92 20.00 2.62
CA GLU A 145 -8.82 19.94 1.47
C GLU A 145 -8.08 20.31 0.19
N ILE A 146 -8.29 19.50 -0.85
CA ILE A 146 -7.79 19.75 -2.20
C ILE A 146 -8.91 19.52 -3.21
N THR A 147 -8.81 20.16 -4.36
CA THR A 147 -9.78 19.97 -5.45
C THR A 147 -9.10 19.30 -6.64
N VAL A 148 -9.60 18.15 -7.04
CA VAL A 148 -9.12 17.40 -8.21
C VAL A 148 -10.29 17.15 -9.15
N ASN A 149 -10.17 17.60 -10.40
CA ASN A 149 -11.24 17.47 -11.42
C ASN A 149 -12.62 17.91 -10.94
N GLY A 150 -12.67 19.00 -10.14
CA GLY A 150 -13.92 19.54 -9.59
C GLY A 150 -14.50 18.78 -8.40
N GLN A 151 -13.81 17.75 -7.91
CA GLN A 151 -14.15 17.02 -6.69
C GLN A 151 -13.30 17.51 -5.52
N THR A 152 -13.94 17.81 -4.40
CA THR A 152 -13.24 18.10 -3.14
C THR A 152 -12.84 16.80 -2.46
N LEU A 153 -11.56 16.64 -2.18
CA LEU A 153 -10.97 15.50 -1.50
C LEU A 153 -10.18 15.97 -0.28
N LEU A 154 -10.00 15.09 0.67
CA LEU A 154 -9.13 15.31 1.83
C LEU A 154 -7.80 14.61 1.59
N LEU A 155 -6.72 15.36 1.61
CA LEU A 155 -5.36 14.85 1.47
C LEU A 155 -4.76 14.62 2.86
N ASP A 156 -4.26 13.42 3.06
CA ASP A 156 -3.44 13.02 4.20
C ASP A 156 -2.03 12.69 3.73
N ALA A 157 -1.03 13.17 4.46
CA ALA A 157 0.38 12.98 4.13
C ALA A 157 1.09 12.22 5.26
N THR A 158 1.58 11.02 4.95
CA THR A 158 2.36 10.18 5.85
C THR A 158 3.82 10.15 5.38
N PRO A 159 4.78 10.65 6.16
CA PRO A 159 6.18 10.61 5.79
C PRO A 159 6.73 9.19 5.77
N ILE A 160 7.57 8.89 4.77
CA ILE A 160 8.34 7.66 4.68
C ILE A 160 9.80 8.03 5.02
N THR A 161 10.35 7.43 6.06
CA THR A 161 11.71 7.74 6.52
C THR A 161 12.71 7.65 5.37
N ASP A 162 13.44 8.74 5.15
CA ASP A 162 14.49 8.91 4.12
C ASP A 162 14.04 8.69 2.66
N ALA A 163 12.72 8.61 2.40
CA ALA A 163 12.22 8.27 1.07
C ALA A 163 11.17 9.24 0.50
N GLY A 164 10.68 10.21 1.30
CA GLY A 164 9.63 11.14 0.89
C GLY A 164 8.32 10.90 1.64
N ALA A 165 7.18 10.74 0.94
CA ALA A 165 5.88 10.57 1.58
C ALA A 165 4.92 9.67 0.80
N LEU A 166 3.96 9.13 1.54
CA LEU A 166 2.73 8.56 0.98
C LEU A 166 1.61 9.58 1.15
N LEU A 167 0.97 9.95 0.06
CA LEU A 167 -0.23 10.78 0.08
C LEU A 167 -1.45 9.92 -0.19
N THR A 168 -2.48 10.08 0.62
CA THR A 168 -3.77 9.40 0.45
C THR A 168 -4.87 10.42 0.31
N LEU A 169 -5.76 10.23 -0.67
CA LEU A 169 -6.88 11.10 -0.91
C LEU A 169 -8.19 10.42 -0.49
N TYR A 170 -8.95 11.10 0.36
CA TYR A 170 -10.22 10.59 0.87
C TYR A 170 -11.39 11.43 0.35
N GLN A 171 -12.47 10.79 -0.03
CA GLN A 171 -13.73 11.49 -0.24
C GLN A 171 -14.33 11.86 1.12
N PRO A 172 -14.75 13.12 1.35
CA PRO A 172 -15.33 13.55 2.63
C PRO A 172 -16.49 12.68 3.11
N ASN A 173 -17.33 12.20 2.20
CA ASN A 173 -18.47 11.34 2.52
C ASN A 173 -18.08 9.94 3.01
N ARG A 174 -16.94 9.40 2.55
CA ARG A 174 -16.45 8.08 2.97
C ARG A 174 -15.91 8.04 4.39
N ILE A 175 -15.45 9.17 4.93
CA ILE A 175 -15.05 9.25 6.33
C ILE A 175 -16.28 9.06 7.23
N GLY A 176 -17.40 9.69 6.87
CA GLY A 176 -18.68 9.49 7.56
C GLY A 176 -19.18 8.03 7.46
N GLU A 177 -19.09 7.42 6.28
CA GLU A 177 -19.48 6.03 6.07
C GLU A 177 -18.58 5.03 6.82
N ARG A 178 -17.26 5.26 6.88
CA ARG A 178 -16.34 4.41 7.65
C ARG A 178 -16.53 4.56 9.15
N LEU A 179 -16.76 5.77 9.65
CA LEU A 179 -17.13 6.01 11.05
C LEU A 179 -18.47 5.36 11.36
N SER A 180 -19.46 5.47 10.49
CA SER A 180 -20.74 4.80 10.62
C SER A 180 -20.60 3.27 10.59
N ALA A 181 -19.77 2.71 9.69
CA ALA A 181 -19.53 1.26 9.62
C ALA A 181 -18.82 0.72 10.89
N LEU A 182 -17.93 1.49 11.48
CA LEU A 182 -17.31 1.14 12.78
C LEU A 182 -18.29 1.23 13.95
N HIS A 183 -19.35 2.03 13.81
CA HIS A 183 -20.43 2.12 14.82
C HIS A 183 -21.56 1.11 14.55
N HIS A 184 -21.61 0.47 13.36
CA HIS A 184 -22.64 -0.53 13.04
C HIS A 184 -22.39 -1.90 13.67
N ASP A 185 -21.21 -2.19 14.23
CA ASP A 185 -20.97 -3.40 15.03
C ASP A 185 -21.65 -3.33 16.43
N HIS A 186 -22.21 -2.19 16.80
CA HIS A 186 -23.15 -2.04 17.90
C HIS A 186 -24.49 -1.57 17.34
N ALA A 187 -25.13 -2.40 16.52
CA ALA A 187 -26.53 -2.20 16.10
C ALA A 187 -27.49 -2.44 17.28
N GLU A 188 -27.31 -1.67 18.33
CA GLU A 188 -28.31 -1.40 19.31
C GLU A 188 -29.12 -0.21 18.79
N GLY A 189 -30.18 -0.48 18.02
CA GLY A 189 -31.03 0.57 17.48
C GLY A 189 -31.61 1.46 18.59
N PHE A 190 -32.72 2.18 18.33
CA PHE A 190 -33.39 3.05 19.33
C PHE A 190 -33.70 2.37 20.66
N ASP A 191 -33.56 1.04 20.76
CA ASP A 191 -33.70 0.26 22.00
C ASP A 191 -32.53 0.48 22.98
N ALA A 192 -31.34 0.88 22.49
CA ALA A 192 -30.21 1.26 23.32
C ALA A 192 -30.44 2.56 24.11
N LEU A 193 -31.32 3.42 23.64
CA LEU A 193 -31.71 4.62 24.35
C LEU A 193 -32.56 4.24 25.61
N LEU A 194 -31.94 4.26 26.78
CA LEU A 194 -32.59 3.93 28.04
C LEU A 194 -33.54 5.05 28.51
N GLY A 195 -34.70 4.69 28.99
CA GLY A 195 -35.67 5.60 29.58
C GLY A 195 -37.06 5.46 28.99
N GLU A 196 -38.07 5.63 29.90
CA GLU A 196 -39.49 5.52 29.57
C GLU A 196 -40.27 6.81 29.89
N SER A 197 -39.58 7.90 30.19
CA SER A 197 -40.26 9.18 30.42
C SER A 197 -41.01 9.62 29.16
N PRO A 198 -42.09 10.42 29.32
CA PRO A 198 -42.80 10.96 28.14
C PRO A 198 -41.88 11.71 27.17
N ALA A 199 -40.87 12.40 27.69
CA ALA A 199 -39.88 13.13 26.90
C ALA A 199 -39.03 12.17 26.05
N ILE A 200 -38.50 11.08 26.59
CA ILE A 200 -37.70 10.09 25.88
C ILE A 200 -38.54 9.34 24.83
N ARG A 201 -39.77 8.97 25.16
CA ARG A 201 -40.69 8.34 24.18
C ARG A 201 -40.98 9.25 22.99
N THR A 202 -41.20 10.54 23.27
CA THR A 202 -41.41 11.54 22.21
C THR A 202 -40.14 11.71 21.36
N LEU A 203 -38.95 11.72 22.01
CA LEU A 203 -37.66 11.81 21.30
C LEU A 203 -37.46 10.59 20.37
N LYS A 204 -37.63 9.37 20.89
CA LYS A 204 -37.54 8.14 20.08
C LYS A 204 -38.46 8.14 18.87
N ALA A 205 -39.72 8.51 19.08
CA ALA A 205 -40.71 8.58 17.99
C ALA A 205 -40.39 9.67 16.93
N ARG A 206 -39.77 10.78 17.37
CA ARG A 206 -39.29 11.81 16.44
C ARG A 206 -38.06 11.34 15.66
N ALA A 207 -37.07 10.76 16.34
CA ALA A 207 -35.84 10.25 15.75
C ALA A 207 -36.17 9.17 14.70
N GLN A 208 -37.02 8.20 15.00
CA GLN A 208 -37.47 7.17 14.06
C GLN A 208 -38.11 7.73 12.79
N ARG A 209 -38.91 8.82 12.92
CA ARG A 209 -39.54 9.47 11.75
C ARG A 209 -38.50 10.20 10.88
N VAL A 210 -37.51 10.85 11.52
CA VAL A 210 -36.51 11.61 10.79
C VAL A 210 -35.44 10.70 10.19
N ALA A 211 -35.10 9.57 10.83
CA ALA A 211 -34.16 8.58 10.31
C ALA A 211 -34.60 7.99 8.95
N ALA A 212 -35.90 8.02 8.64
CA ALA A 212 -36.44 7.59 7.33
C ALA A 212 -36.38 8.68 6.24
N LEU A 213 -35.94 9.89 6.59
CA LEU A 213 -35.85 11.03 5.67
C LEU A 213 -34.39 11.27 5.28
N ASP A 214 -34.14 11.52 4.01
CA ASP A 214 -32.84 11.94 3.50
C ASP A 214 -32.65 13.45 3.73
N ALA A 215 -32.50 13.85 5.00
CA ALA A 215 -32.38 15.23 5.41
C ALA A 215 -31.35 15.39 6.53
N PRO A 216 -30.57 16.47 6.54
CA PRO A 216 -29.61 16.73 7.61
C PRO A 216 -30.34 16.96 8.93
N LEU A 217 -29.85 16.31 10.01
CA LEU A 217 -30.40 16.40 11.37
C LEU A 217 -29.34 16.95 12.32
N LEU A 218 -29.70 17.97 13.09
CA LEU A 218 -28.87 18.48 14.19
C LEU A 218 -29.41 17.98 15.52
N ILE A 219 -28.59 17.20 16.24
CA ILE A 219 -28.88 16.72 17.60
C ILE A 219 -28.18 17.63 18.60
N GLN A 220 -28.96 18.25 19.50
CA GLN A 220 -28.44 19.11 20.56
C GLN A 220 -28.74 18.52 21.95
N GLY A 221 -27.79 18.63 22.86
CA GLY A 221 -27.92 18.19 24.24
C GLY A 221 -26.65 18.47 25.03
N GLU A 222 -26.73 18.37 26.36
CA GLU A 222 -25.58 18.51 27.26
C GLU A 222 -24.56 17.40 27.05
N THR A 223 -23.32 17.60 27.52
CA THR A 223 -22.28 16.55 27.45
C THR A 223 -22.69 15.34 28.27
N GLY A 224 -22.52 14.14 27.74
CA GLY A 224 -22.87 12.88 28.40
C GLY A 224 -24.35 12.45 28.29
N THR A 225 -25.15 13.09 27.45
CA THR A 225 -26.57 12.74 27.22
C THR A 225 -26.79 11.65 26.18
N GLY A 226 -25.72 10.99 25.67
CA GLY A 226 -25.81 9.91 24.70
C GLY A 226 -26.19 10.40 23.29
N LYS A 227 -25.69 11.57 22.86
CA LYS A 227 -25.96 12.09 21.50
C LYS A 227 -25.38 11.22 20.39
N GLU A 228 -24.42 10.41 20.74
CA GLU A 228 -23.73 9.43 19.89
C GLU A 228 -24.53 8.13 19.68
N LEU A 229 -25.52 7.85 20.51
CA LEU A 229 -26.41 6.69 20.41
C LEU A 229 -27.53 6.96 19.41
#